data_4c93efbdec08c9ba5fd7c7e1c8d929c9
#
_entry.id   4c93efbdec08c9ba5fd7c7e1c8d929c9
#
_cell.length_a   1.000
_cell.length_b   1.000
_cell.length_c   1.000
_cell.angle_alpha   90.00
_cell.angle_beta   90.00
_cell.angle_gamma   90.00
#
_symmetry.space_group_name_H-M   'P 1'
#
loop_
_entity.id
_entity.type
_entity.pdbx_description
1 polymer ?
#
loop_
_entity_poly.entity_id
_entity_poly.type
_entity_poly.pdbx_seq_one_letter_code
_entity_poly.pdbx_strand_id
1 'polypeptide(L)'
;KEADLDCSACSAKALDKAVRQIGPKKRKSGSYRMVVDNSVASRLLAPIASALNASSIQQKVSFLEDSLGKKIFPDGLTLMDMARTPGKSGSRLFDTEGVATKDCPIIDRGVIKQYFVNTYISRKMGIEPTVEDASRPCLMPYMKGKELADGEISVSLKDILQFCRNGILVTGFNGGNSNPVTGDFSFGIEGFAFRNGKITHPVREMLITGNLKDLWNNLIAAGTDARPSSRWQIPSIAFENVSFSA
;
A
#
# COMPACT_ATOMS: atom_id res chain seq x y z
N LYS A 1 -21.43 6.85 -9.91
CA LYS A 1 -22.68 7.08 -10.66
C LYS A 1 -22.27 7.42 -12.08
N GLU A 2 -23.05 7.00 -13.11
CA GLU A 2 -22.72 7.23 -14.52
C GLU A 2 -22.54 8.72 -14.86
N ALA A 3 -23.29 9.59 -14.21
CA ALA A 3 -23.22 11.04 -14.38
C ALA A 3 -21.86 11.67 -13.97
N ASP A 4 -21.02 10.93 -13.25
CA ASP A 4 -19.72 11.39 -12.78
C ASP A 4 -18.54 10.88 -13.65
N LEU A 5 -18.84 10.15 -14.74
CA LEU A 5 -17.84 9.58 -15.66
C LEU A 5 -17.58 10.54 -16.83
N ASP A 6 -16.47 11.27 -16.75
CA ASP A 6 -15.91 11.99 -17.89
C ASP A 6 -15.02 11.06 -18.73
N CYS A 7 -15.63 10.43 -19.73
CA CYS A 7 -14.95 9.50 -20.62
C CYS A 7 -13.82 10.17 -21.41
N SER A 8 -13.99 11.45 -21.79
CA SER A 8 -12.98 12.22 -22.54
C SER A 8 -11.76 12.48 -21.66
N ALA A 9 -11.94 12.91 -20.43
CA ALA A 9 -10.86 13.10 -19.47
C ALA A 9 -10.14 11.78 -19.15
N CYS A 10 -10.88 10.67 -19.02
CA CYS A 10 -10.30 9.35 -18.81
C CYS A 10 -9.43 8.90 -19.99
N SER A 11 -9.92 9.08 -21.22
CA SER A 11 -9.21 8.73 -22.45
C SER A 11 -7.95 9.57 -22.62
N ALA A 12 -8.06 10.90 -22.43
CA ALA A 12 -6.92 11.82 -22.50
C ALA A 12 -5.84 11.48 -21.46
N LYS A 13 -6.24 11.14 -20.23
CA LYS A 13 -5.34 10.73 -19.16
C LYS A 13 -4.65 9.40 -19.47
N ALA A 14 -5.35 8.45 -20.07
CA ALA A 14 -4.79 7.16 -20.46
C ALA A 14 -3.76 7.34 -21.60
N LEU A 15 -4.08 8.15 -22.59
CA LEU A 15 -3.18 8.49 -23.70
C LEU A 15 -1.91 9.20 -23.19
N ASP A 16 -2.05 10.22 -22.34
CA ASP A 16 -0.92 10.94 -21.74
C ASP A 16 0.01 9.97 -20.96
N LYS A 17 -0.56 9.07 -20.17
CA LYS A 17 0.22 8.04 -19.46
C LYS A 17 0.98 7.13 -20.42
N ALA A 18 0.37 6.70 -21.52
CA ALA A 18 1.00 5.84 -22.52
C ALA A 18 2.13 6.56 -23.26
N VAL A 19 1.89 7.79 -23.72
CA VAL A 19 2.89 8.62 -24.42
C VAL A 19 4.11 8.90 -23.55
N ARG A 20 3.92 9.19 -22.28
CA ARG A 20 5.03 9.41 -21.32
C ARG A 20 5.92 8.20 -21.12
N GLN A 21 5.44 7.00 -21.43
CA GLN A 21 6.20 5.75 -21.32
C GLN A 21 7.09 5.45 -22.54
N ILE A 22 7.05 6.30 -23.58
CA ILE A 22 7.85 6.10 -24.80
C ILE A 22 9.33 6.41 -24.53
N GLY A 23 10.21 5.54 -25.06
CA GLY A 23 11.67 5.68 -24.95
C GLY A 23 12.22 5.38 -23.53
N PRO A 24 11.82 4.26 -22.91
CA PRO A 24 12.29 3.91 -21.58
C PRO A 24 13.79 3.66 -21.57
N LYS A 25 14.44 3.98 -20.46
CA LYS A 25 15.88 3.71 -20.25
C LYS A 25 16.03 2.83 -19.01
N LYS A 26 16.91 1.86 -19.08
CA LYS A 26 17.37 1.13 -17.88
C LYS A 26 18.18 2.06 -17.00
N ARG A 27 18.03 1.91 -15.71
CA ARG A 27 18.85 2.57 -14.71
C ARG A 27 19.82 1.57 -14.10
N LYS A 28 21.00 2.01 -13.69
CA LYS A 28 21.98 1.13 -13.03
C LYS A 28 21.37 0.53 -11.76
N SER A 29 21.70 -0.73 -11.48
CA SER A 29 21.36 -1.39 -10.21
C SER A 29 21.90 -0.59 -9.03
N GLY A 30 21.17 -0.56 -7.94
CA GLY A 30 21.56 0.18 -6.73
C GLY A 30 20.40 0.43 -5.78
N SER A 31 20.69 1.09 -4.68
CA SER A 31 19.68 1.50 -3.71
C SER A 31 19.15 2.90 -4.04
N TYR A 32 17.83 3.03 -4.13
CA TYR A 32 17.15 4.29 -4.46
C TYR A 32 16.00 4.56 -3.50
N ARG A 33 15.59 5.84 -3.38
CA ARG A 33 14.26 6.17 -2.90
C ARG A 33 13.24 5.73 -3.93
N MET A 34 12.22 5.03 -3.47
CA MET A 34 11.10 4.57 -4.26
C MET A 34 9.85 5.36 -3.88
N VAL A 35 9.22 6.00 -4.84
CA VAL A 35 7.87 6.55 -4.70
C VAL A 35 6.94 5.67 -5.49
N VAL A 36 5.81 5.29 -4.92
CA VAL A 36 4.81 4.43 -5.57
C VAL A 36 3.53 5.23 -5.76
N ASP A 37 3.06 5.28 -7.00
CA ASP A 37 1.82 5.97 -7.36
C ASP A 37 0.60 5.30 -6.71
N ASN A 38 -0.39 6.08 -6.31
CA ASN A 38 -1.62 5.61 -5.66
C ASN A 38 -2.41 4.59 -6.48
N SER A 39 -2.19 4.53 -7.80
CA SER A 39 -2.87 3.56 -8.67
C SER A 39 -2.37 2.13 -8.49
N VAL A 40 -1.15 1.95 -7.95
CA VAL A 40 -0.50 0.65 -7.78
C VAL A 40 0.01 0.39 -6.35
N ALA A 41 -0.09 1.37 -5.47
CA ALA A 41 0.43 1.30 -4.09
C ALA A 41 -0.18 0.14 -3.27
N SER A 42 -1.44 -0.20 -3.51
CA SER A 42 -2.09 -1.35 -2.87
C SER A 42 -1.38 -2.69 -3.12
N ARG A 43 -0.59 -2.81 -4.21
CA ARG A 43 0.19 -4.02 -4.51
C ARG A 43 1.20 -4.35 -3.42
N LEU A 44 1.74 -3.35 -2.75
CA LEU A 44 2.69 -3.53 -1.65
C LEU A 44 2.01 -3.76 -0.29
N LEU A 45 0.78 -3.28 -0.11
CA LEU A 45 0.05 -3.45 1.15
C LEU A 45 -0.78 -4.74 1.19
N ALA A 46 -1.28 -5.22 0.06
CA ALA A 46 -2.09 -6.43 -0.01
C ALA A 46 -1.42 -7.67 0.63
N PRO A 47 -0.11 -7.92 0.45
CA PRO A 47 0.56 -9.03 1.13
C PRO A 47 0.59 -8.89 2.65
N ILE A 48 0.69 -7.66 3.19
CA ILE A 48 0.61 -7.39 4.65
C ILE A 48 -0.80 -7.78 5.15
N ALA A 49 -1.84 -7.30 4.48
CA ALA A 49 -3.22 -7.63 4.87
C ALA A 49 -3.49 -9.14 4.78
N SER A 50 -2.98 -9.82 3.76
CA SER A 50 -3.09 -11.29 3.61
C SER A 50 -2.34 -12.04 4.72
N ALA A 51 -1.17 -11.54 5.14
CA ALA A 51 -0.40 -12.14 6.23
C ALA A 51 -1.08 -12.01 7.59
N LEU A 52 -2.02 -11.07 7.75
CA LEU A 52 -2.83 -10.91 8.96
C LEU A 52 -4.08 -11.82 8.98
N ASN A 53 -4.29 -12.67 7.96
CA ASN A 53 -5.37 -13.62 7.97
C ASN A 53 -5.09 -14.76 8.96
N ALA A 54 -6.00 -14.99 9.89
CA ALA A 54 -5.83 -15.97 10.96
C ALA A 54 -5.71 -17.41 10.45
N SER A 55 -6.24 -17.72 9.26
CA SER A 55 -6.02 -19.01 8.61
C SER A 55 -4.55 -19.24 8.27
N SER A 56 -3.87 -18.22 7.72
CA SER A 56 -2.43 -18.27 7.43
C SER A 56 -1.60 -18.33 8.71
N ILE A 57 -2.01 -17.61 9.75
CA ILE A 57 -1.37 -17.64 11.08
C ILE A 57 -1.48 -19.05 11.68
N GLN A 58 -2.69 -19.64 11.69
CA GLN A 58 -2.95 -20.96 12.26
C GLN A 58 -2.16 -22.07 11.53
N GLN A 59 -1.96 -21.92 10.22
CA GLN A 59 -1.18 -22.86 9.40
C GLN A 59 0.33 -22.61 9.46
N LYS A 60 0.79 -21.57 10.17
CA LYS A 60 2.20 -21.13 10.25
C LYS A 60 2.81 -20.80 8.89
N VAL A 61 1.99 -20.24 8.01
CA VAL A 61 2.40 -19.78 6.67
C VAL A 61 2.29 -18.27 6.52
N SER A 62 2.50 -17.53 7.61
CA SER A 62 2.50 -16.08 7.64
C SER A 62 3.79 -15.51 8.23
N PHE A 63 4.42 -14.57 7.54
CA PHE A 63 5.57 -13.83 8.09
C PHE A 63 5.17 -12.86 9.22
N LEU A 64 3.88 -12.72 9.54
CA LEU A 64 3.35 -11.96 10.67
C LEU A 64 2.77 -12.89 11.77
N GLU A 65 3.19 -14.17 11.82
CA GLU A 65 2.87 -15.05 12.93
C GLU A 65 3.32 -14.41 14.26
N ASP A 66 2.53 -14.60 15.32
CA ASP A 66 2.80 -14.07 16.66
C ASP A 66 3.05 -12.56 16.77
N SER A 67 2.53 -11.79 15.81
CA SER A 67 2.72 -10.32 15.76
C SER A 67 1.61 -9.52 16.44
N LEU A 68 0.51 -10.14 16.85
CA LEU A 68 -0.61 -9.44 17.50
C LEU A 68 -0.15 -8.72 18.76
N GLY A 69 -0.46 -7.43 18.87
CA GLY A 69 -0.03 -6.56 19.97
C GLY A 69 1.43 -6.12 19.92
N LYS A 70 2.23 -6.63 18.96
CA LYS A 70 3.65 -6.28 18.83
C LYS A 70 3.87 -5.16 17.83
N LYS A 71 4.89 -4.34 18.10
CA LYS A 71 5.36 -3.31 17.16
C LYS A 71 6.28 -3.95 16.13
N ILE A 72 5.79 -4.09 14.91
CA ILE A 72 6.50 -4.71 13.77
C ILE A 72 6.99 -3.65 12.78
N PHE A 73 6.27 -2.54 12.67
CA PHE A 73 6.48 -1.49 11.69
C PHE A 73 6.80 -0.14 12.36
N PRO A 74 7.20 0.89 11.60
CA PRO A 74 7.52 2.20 12.15
C PRO A 74 6.25 2.94 12.62
N ASP A 75 6.44 3.97 13.47
CA ASP A 75 5.33 4.83 13.95
C ASP A 75 4.53 5.48 12.83
N GLY A 76 5.14 5.68 11.66
CA GLY A 76 4.46 6.23 10.49
C GLY A 76 3.47 5.30 9.80
N LEU A 77 3.44 4.01 10.16
CA LEU A 77 2.49 3.07 9.57
C LEU A 77 1.25 2.93 10.44
N THR A 78 0.19 3.64 10.06
CA THR A 78 -1.15 3.45 10.61
C THR A 78 -2.12 3.06 9.50
N LEU A 79 -2.72 1.87 9.62
CA LEU A 79 -3.68 1.31 8.70
C LEU A 79 -5.01 1.08 9.42
N MET A 80 -6.06 1.77 8.96
CA MET A 80 -7.42 1.64 9.49
C MET A 80 -8.27 0.78 8.55
N ASP A 81 -9.21 0.01 9.07
CA ASP A 81 -10.34 -0.47 8.27
C ASP A 81 -11.53 0.48 8.45
N MET A 82 -11.85 1.25 7.41
CA MET A 82 -12.97 2.20 7.39
C MET A 82 -14.21 1.55 6.79
N ALA A 83 -14.67 0.48 7.42
CA ALA A 83 -15.74 -0.39 6.93
C ALA A 83 -17.10 0.32 6.82
N ARG A 84 -17.35 1.33 7.66
CA ARG A 84 -18.63 2.01 7.82
C ARG A 84 -18.64 3.39 7.14
N THR A 85 -18.21 3.47 5.87
CA THR A 85 -18.22 4.71 5.08
C THR A 85 -19.32 4.66 4.01
N PRO A 86 -20.56 5.13 4.28
CA PRO A 86 -21.70 4.99 3.37
C PRO A 86 -21.42 5.54 1.97
N GLY A 87 -21.85 4.81 0.94
CA GLY A 87 -21.68 5.19 -0.46
C GLY A 87 -20.26 5.07 -1.02
N LYS A 88 -19.29 4.56 -0.25
CA LYS A 88 -17.92 4.34 -0.71
C LYS A 88 -17.67 2.87 -1.03
N SER A 89 -16.78 2.63 -2.00
CA SER A 89 -16.36 1.28 -2.38
C SER A 89 -15.73 0.56 -1.18
N GLY A 90 -16.12 -0.71 -0.96
CA GLY A 90 -15.67 -1.53 0.16
C GLY A 90 -16.44 -1.33 1.46
N SER A 91 -17.32 -0.31 1.55
CA SER A 91 -18.17 -0.15 2.74
C SER A 91 -19.19 -1.28 2.83
N ARG A 92 -19.27 -1.93 3.98
CA ARG A 92 -20.23 -3.03 4.26
C ARG A 92 -20.60 -3.06 5.73
N LEU A 93 -21.82 -3.49 6.03
CA LEU A 93 -22.35 -3.56 7.40
C LEU A 93 -21.96 -4.86 8.11
N PHE A 94 -21.73 -5.91 7.37
CA PHE A 94 -21.33 -7.24 7.83
C PHE A 94 -20.48 -7.93 6.75
N ASP A 95 -19.71 -8.92 7.14
CA ASP A 95 -18.94 -9.77 6.23
C ASP A 95 -19.79 -10.92 5.64
N THR A 96 -19.17 -11.87 4.94
CA THR A 96 -19.90 -12.99 4.29
C THR A 96 -20.45 -13.99 5.30
N GLU A 97 -19.96 -14.01 6.54
CA GLU A 97 -20.46 -14.84 7.63
C GLU A 97 -21.49 -14.13 8.50
N GLY A 98 -21.87 -12.88 8.18
CA GLY A 98 -22.82 -12.07 8.94
C GLY A 98 -22.21 -11.37 10.16
N VAL A 99 -20.88 -11.41 10.32
CA VAL A 99 -20.20 -10.71 11.41
C VAL A 99 -20.22 -9.21 11.13
N ALA A 100 -20.71 -8.42 12.10
CA ALA A 100 -20.83 -6.99 11.98
C ALA A 100 -19.45 -6.31 11.82
N THR A 101 -19.30 -5.48 10.79
CA THR A 101 -18.10 -4.67 10.60
C THR A 101 -18.08 -3.46 11.53
N LYS A 102 -16.91 -2.91 11.74
CA LYS A 102 -16.71 -1.64 12.46
C LYS A 102 -15.47 -0.93 11.93
N ASP A 103 -15.41 0.38 12.08
CA ASP A 103 -14.18 1.11 11.84
C ASP A 103 -13.19 0.81 12.96
N CYS A 104 -12.00 0.34 12.60
CA CYS A 104 -11.01 -0.11 13.59
C CYS A 104 -9.58 -0.07 13.03
N PRO A 105 -8.58 0.10 13.90
CA PRO A 105 -7.19 -0.02 13.49
C PRO A 105 -6.82 -1.48 13.18
N ILE A 106 -6.24 -1.70 12.00
CA ILE A 106 -5.56 -2.95 11.64
C ILE A 106 -4.12 -2.89 12.18
N ILE A 107 -3.45 -1.78 11.91
CA ILE A 107 -2.11 -1.43 12.39
C ILE A 107 -2.19 -0.01 12.95
N ASP A 108 -1.73 0.22 14.16
CA ASP A 108 -1.69 1.53 14.78
C ASP A 108 -0.26 1.87 15.20
N ARG A 109 0.32 2.89 14.55
CA ARG A 109 1.71 3.31 14.74
C ARG A 109 2.67 2.12 14.80
N GLY A 110 2.55 1.26 13.79
CA GLY A 110 3.38 0.07 13.61
C GLY A 110 3.02 -1.12 14.49
N VAL A 111 2.07 -1.01 15.41
CA VAL A 111 1.60 -2.09 16.27
C VAL A 111 0.44 -2.82 15.60
N ILE A 112 0.55 -4.13 15.43
CA ILE A 112 -0.53 -4.98 14.91
C ILE A 112 -1.66 -5.03 15.94
N LYS A 113 -2.86 -4.55 15.57
CA LYS A 113 -4.01 -4.45 16.49
C LYS A 113 -4.99 -5.61 16.35
N GLN A 114 -5.07 -6.23 15.17
CA GLN A 114 -5.96 -7.36 14.96
C GLN A 114 -5.48 -8.28 13.84
N TYR A 115 -5.91 -9.54 13.91
CA TYR A 115 -5.94 -10.49 12.81
C TYR A 115 -7.34 -10.54 12.20
N PHE A 116 -7.45 -11.01 10.97
CA PHE A 116 -8.72 -11.28 10.32
C PHE A 116 -9.13 -12.72 10.63
N VAL A 117 -10.15 -12.89 11.50
CA VAL A 117 -10.53 -14.15 12.10
C VAL A 117 -11.98 -14.47 11.77
N ASN A 118 -12.20 -15.41 10.86
CA ASN A 118 -13.54 -15.91 10.57
C ASN A 118 -14.05 -16.85 11.67
N THR A 119 -15.33 -17.19 11.65
CA THR A 119 -15.99 -17.99 12.70
C THR A 119 -15.42 -19.39 12.83
N TYR A 120 -14.99 -20.02 11.73
CA TYR A 120 -14.36 -21.35 11.75
C TYR A 120 -13.00 -21.31 12.44
N ILE A 121 -12.13 -20.38 12.05
CA ILE A 121 -10.79 -20.24 12.63
C ILE A 121 -10.87 -19.76 14.10
N SER A 122 -11.83 -18.90 14.42
CA SER A 122 -12.13 -18.48 15.80
C SER A 122 -12.33 -19.69 16.71
N ARG A 123 -13.21 -20.62 16.32
CA ARG A 123 -13.47 -21.85 17.09
C ARG A 123 -12.23 -22.75 17.19
N LYS A 124 -11.48 -22.89 16.09
CA LYS A 124 -10.28 -23.73 16.01
C LYS A 124 -9.13 -23.21 16.88
N MET A 125 -8.96 -21.90 16.97
CA MET A 125 -7.90 -21.25 17.74
C MET A 125 -8.31 -20.85 19.15
N GLY A 126 -9.60 -20.88 19.48
CA GLY A 126 -10.12 -20.43 20.76
C GLY A 126 -9.98 -18.91 20.98
N ILE A 127 -10.07 -18.12 19.93
CA ILE A 127 -9.97 -16.65 19.94
C ILE A 127 -11.26 -16.02 19.42
N GLU A 128 -11.52 -14.78 19.85
CA GLU A 128 -12.71 -14.05 19.39
C GLU A 128 -12.71 -13.82 17.88
N PRO A 129 -13.86 -13.98 17.19
CA PRO A 129 -13.96 -13.67 15.78
C PRO A 129 -13.87 -12.15 15.57
N THR A 130 -13.24 -11.79 14.44
CA THR A 130 -13.27 -10.41 13.94
C THR A 130 -14.08 -10.40 12.64
N VAL A 131 -13.55 -9.82 11.56
CA VAL A 131 -14.07 -9.98 10.21
C VAL A 131 -13.11 -10.85 9.40
N GLU A 132 -13.62 -11.53 8.36
CA GLU A 132 -12.82 -12.45 7.54
C GLU A 132 -11.68 -11.78 6.75
N ASP A 133 -11.87 -10.49 6.36
CA ASP A 133 -10.90 -9.65 5.64
C ASP A 133 -11.17 -8.16 5.86
N ALA A 134 -10.21 -7.30 5.51
CA ALA A 134 -10.39 -5.86 5.52
C ALA A 134 -11.46 -5.41 4.52
N SER A 135 -12.38 -4.59 4.97
CA SER A 135 -13.47 -4.06 4.14
C SER A 135 -13.00 -2.90 3.26
N ARG A 136 -12.45 -1.88 3.88
CA ARG A 136 -11.97 -0.64 3.26
C ARG A 136 -10.70 -0.16 3.95
N PRO A 137 -9.56 -0.83 3.71
CA PRO A 137 -8.30 -0.46 4.34
C PRO A 137 -7.83 0.92 3.86
N CYS A 138 -7.57 1.81 4.82
CA CYS A 138 -7.11 3.17 4.64
C CYS A 138 -5.75 3.36 5.29
N LEU A 139 -4.73 3.69 4.49
CA LEU A 139 -3.42 4.08 5.01
C LEU A 139 -3.47 5.56 5.39
N MET A 140 -3.15 5.85 6.66
CA MET A 140 -3.16 7.22 7.18
C MET A 140 -1.97 8.03 6.66
N PRO A 141 -2.13 9.34 6.45
CA PRO A 141 -1.07 10.22 5.99
C PRO A 141 0.12 10.22 6.96
N TYR A 142 1.33 10.25 6.40
CA TYR A 142 2.57 10.31 7.16
C TYR A 142 3.67 11.01 6.37
N MET A 143 4.53 11.75 7.06
CA MET A 143 5.77 12.28 6.49
C MET A 143 6.85 12.32 7.58
N LYS A 144 7.94 11.60 7.34
CA LYS A 144 9.06 11.47 8.28
C LYS A 144 9.62 12.83 8.66
N GLY A 145 9.68 13.12 9.97
CA GLY A 145 10.19 14.40 10.49
C GLY A 145 9.24 15.58 10.36
N LYS A 146 7.95 15.35 10.04
CA LYS A 146 6.92 16.38 10.07
C LYS A 146 5.72 15.87 10.88
N GLU A 147 5.24 16.68 11.80
CA GLU A 147 3.92 16.46 12.39
C GLU A 147 2.86 16.93 11.39
N LEU A 148 1.98 16.01 11.01
CA LEU A 148 0.83 16.31 10.19
C LEU A 148 -0.32 16.61 11.15
N ALA A 149 -0.71 17.88 11.29
CA ALA A 149 -1.83 18.26 12.12
C ALA A 149 -3.15 17.69 11.56
N ASP A 150 -4.05 17.27 12.45
CA ASP A 150 -5.35 16.75 12.06
C ASP A 150 -6.17 17.80 11.28
N GLY A 151 -6.61 17.45 10.08
CA GLY A 151 -7.71 18.09 9.38
C GLY A 151 -7.43 18.92 8.13
N GLU A 152 -6.21 19.39 7.84
CA GLU A 152 -5.98 20.29 6.68
C GLU A 152 -4.75 19.98 5.80
N ILE A 153 -4.01 18.93 6.03
CA ILE A 153 -2.79 18.69 5.25
C ILE A 153 -3.09 17.82 4.03
N SER A 154 -3.05 18.45 2.86
CA SER A 154 -2.99 17.77 1.58
C SER A 154 -1.54 17.46 1.24
N VAL A 155 -1.17 16.17 1.23
CA VAL A 155 0.13 15.68 0.78
C VAL A 155 -0.08 14.96 -0.56
N SER A 156 0.23 15.66 -1.64
CA SER A 156 0.10 15.13 -2.99
C SER A 156 1.33 14.31 -3.41
N LEU A 157 1.20 13.53 -4.50
CA LEU A 157 2.36 12.88 -5.14
C LEU A 157 3.50 13.88 -5.44
N LYS A 158 3.18 15.12 -5.86
CA LYS A 158 4.17 16.16 -6.13
C LYS A 158 4.96 16.53 -4.88
N ASP A 159 4.29 16.65 -3.73
CA ASP A 159 4.94 16.97 -2.46
C ASP A 159 5.87 15.85 -2.02
N ILE A 160 5.46 14.60 -2.20
CA ILE A 160 6.29 13.41 -1.93
C ILE A 160 7.53 13.38 -2.84
N LEU A 161 7.38 13.65 -4.14
CA LEU A 161 8.52 13.73 -5.07
C LEU A 161 9.50 14.84 -4.67
N GLN A 162 9.00 16.00 -4.24
CA GLN A 162 9.84 17.10 -3.75
C GLN A 162 10.56 16.72 -2.44
N PHE A 163 9.87 16.08 -1.51
CA PHE A 163 10.46 15.58 -0.26
C PHE A 163 11.56 14.55 -0.54
N CYS A 164 11.33 13.62 -1.45
CA CYS A 164 12.29 12.58 -1.83
C CYS A 164 13.46 13.13 -2.66
N ARG A 165 13.31 14.26 -3.35
CA ARG A 165 14.27 14.90 -4.25
C ARG A 165 14.68 14.06 -5.46
N ASN A 166 15.24 12.86 -5.24
CA ASN A 166 15.72 11.98 -6.32
C ASN A 166 15.29 10.53 -6.03
N GLY A 167 14.96 9.79 -7.10
CA GLY A 167 14.56 8.39 -6.94
C GLY A 167 13.89 7.81 -8.19
N ILE A 168 13.06 6.81 -7.96
CA ILE A 168 12.23 6.15 -8.98
C ILE A 168 10.78 6.22 -8.53
N LEU A 169 9.91 6.79 -9.38
CA LEU A 169 8.45 6.75 -9.26
C LEU A 169 7.97 5.48 -9.95
N VAL A 170 7.43 4.54 -9.20
CA VAL A 170 6.83 3.30 -9.71
C VAL A 170 5.36 3.58 -10.02
N THR A 171 4.96 3.34 -11.27
CA THR A 171 3.59 3.50 -11.76
C THR A 171 2.97 2.21 -12.26
N GLY A 172 3.73 1.12 -12.27
CA GLY A 172 3.28 -0.21 -12.61
C GLY A 172 4.17 -1.30 -12.00
N PHE A 173 3.56 -2.45 -11.72
CA PHE A 173 4.24 -3.67 -11.34
C PHE A 173 3.99 -4.74 -12.39
N ASN A 174 5.06 -5.26 -13.00
CA ASN A 174 5.03 -6.24 -14.08
C ASN A 174 5.53 -7.59 -13.57
N GLY A 175 4.60 -8.50 -13.25
CA GLY A 175 4.94 -9.81 -12.74
C GLY A 175 5.52 -9.79 -11.32
N GLY A 176 6.14 -10.90 -10.95
CA GLY A 176 6.71 -11.08 -9.62
C GLY A 176 5.70 -11.49 -8.55
N ASN A 177 6.25 -11.89 -7.40
CA ASN A 177 5.47 -12.42 -6.31
C ASN A 177 6.10 -12.07 -4.95
N SER A 178 5.35 -12.30 -3.88
CA SER A 178 5.85 -12.30 -2.51
C SER A 178 5.64 -13.68 -1.87
N ASN A 179 6.58 -14.09 -1.04
CA ASN A 179 6.49 -15.31 -0.26
C ASN A 179 5.69 -15.03 1.02
N PRO A 180 4.52 -15.65 1.23
CA PRO A 180 3.70 -15.39 2.41
C PRO A 180 4.34 -15.87 3.72
N VAL A 181 5.25 -16.84 3.67
CA VAL A 181 5.91 -17.40 4.86
C VAL A 181 7.04 -16.50 5.35
N THR A 182 7.88 -16.01 4.44
CA THR A 182 9.08 -15.23 4.78
C THR A 182 8.88 -13.72 4.65
N GLY A 183 7.94 -13.29 3.81
CA GLY A 183 7.75 -11.89 3.44
C GLY A 183 8.69 -11.42 2.34
N ASP A 184 9.53 -12.29 1.77
CA ASP A 184 10.42 -11.92 0.67
C ASP A 184 9.62 -11.64 -0.59
N PHE A 185 10.05 -10.66 -1.36
CA PHE A 185 9.40 -10.30 -2.62
C PHE A 185 10.40 -10.02 -3.73
N SER A 186 9.90 -10.20 -4.95
CA SER A 186 10.54 -9.76 -6.19
C SER A 186 9.48 -9.28 -7.16
N PHE A 187 9.50 -8.00 -7.53
CA PHE A 187 8.54 -7.42 -8.46
C PHE A 187 9.26 -6.71 -9.60
N GLY A 188 8.85 -7.00 -10.84
CA GLY A 188 9.18 -6.18 -11.99
C GLY A 188 8.46 -4.83 -11.89
N ILE A 189 9.13 -3.75 -12.24
CA ILE A 189 8.57 -2.42 -12.17
C ILE A 189 8.67 -1.66 -13.51
N GLU A 190 7.71 -0.76 -13.69
CA GLU A 190 7.78 0.31 -14.66
C GLU A 190 7.44 1.65 -13.99
N GLY A 191 7.97 2.73 -14.53
CA GLY A 191 7.72 4.05 -13.97
C GLY A 191 8.67 5.10 -14.52
N PHE A 192 9.11 6.01 -13.68
CA PHE A 192 9.90 7.16 -14.09
C PHE A 192 11.06 7.42 -13.11
N ALA A 193 12.22 7.75 -13.64
CA ALA A 193 13.23 8.40 -12.83
C ALA A 193 12.80 9.85 -12.52
N PHE A 194 13.11 10.33 -11.33
CA PHE A 194 12.92 11.75 -10.98
C PHE A 194 14.17 12.32 -10.32
N ARG A 195 14.37 13.62 -10.55
CA ARG A 195 15.50 14.38 -9.99
C ARG A 195 15.02 15.76 -9.56
N ASN A 196 15.43 16.19 -8.37
CA ASN A 196 14.99 17.45 -7.75
C ASN A 196 13.45 17.59 -7.73
N GLY A 197 12.74 16.48 -7.44
CA GLY A 197 11.28 16.43 -7.40
C GLY A 197 10.59 16.46 -8.76
N LYS A 198 11.33 16.43 -9.88
CA LYS A 198 10.78 16.47 -11.24
C LYS A 198 11.02 15.15 -11.97
N ILE A 199 9.99 14.64 -12.64
CA ILE A 199 10.09 13.46 -13.51
C ILE A 199 11.03 13.79 -14.68
N THR A 200 11.92 12.85 -15.02
CA THR A 200 12.95 13.03 -16.06
C THR A 200 12.75 12.13 -17.27
N HIS A 201 12.69 10.82 -17.10
CA HIS A 201 12.52 9.86 -18.20
C HIS A 201 11.85 8.58 -17.70
N PRO A 202 11.18 7.82 -18.56
CA PRO A 202 10.58 6.56 -18.19
C PRO A 202 11.67 5.49 -17.94
N VAL A 203 11.35 4.57 -17.02
CA VAL A 203 12.22 3.44 -16.61
C VAL A 203 11.43 2.15 -16.73
N ARG A 204 12.04 1.13 -17.33
CA ARG A 204 11.49 -0.22 -17.47
C ARG A 204 12.56 -1.29 -17.27
N GLU A 205 12.11 -2.54 -17.21
CA GLU A 205 12.98 -3.73 -17.09
C GLU A 205 13.88 -3.66 -15.86
N MET A 206 13.33 -3.22 -14.75
CA MET A 206 13.98 -3.26 -13.45
C MET A 206 13.15 -4.10 -12.48
N LEU A 207 13.84 -4.70 -11.54
CA LEU A 207 13.24 -5.45 -10.43
C LEU A 207 13.49 -4.71 -9.13
N ILE A 208 12.53 -4.78 -8.23
CA ILE A 208 12.74 -4.51 -6.80
C ILE A 208 12.68 -5.83 -6.05
N THR A 209 13.62 -6.02 -5.14
CA THR A 209 13.73 -7.23 -4.32
C THR A 209 13.97 -6.85 -2.87
N GLY A 210 13.51 -7.67 -1.96
CA GLY A 210 13.70 -7.46 -0.52
C GLY A 210 12.71 -8.24 0.32
N ASN A 211 12.58 -7.83 1.57
CA ASN A 211 11.60 -8.36 2.51
C ASN A 211 10.55 -7.29 2.82
N LEU A 212 9.27 -7.68 2.91
CA LEU A 212 8.17 -6.75 3.14
C LEU A 212 8.26 -6.03 4.48
N LYS A 213 8.73 -6.69 5.54
CA LYS A 213 8.93 -6.02 6.84
C LYS A 213 9.99 -4.93 6.72
N ASP A 214 11.11 -5.21 6.06
CA ASP A 214 12.19 -4.25 5.87
C ASP A 214 11.77 -3.10 4.96
N LEU A 215 11.04 -3.38 3.87
CA LEU A 215 10.48 -2.36 2.99
C LEU A 215 9.60 -1.38 3.77
N TRP A 216 8.61 -1.90 4.53
CA TRP A 216 7.71 -1.05 5.27
C TRP A 216 8.38 -0.34 6.46
N ASN A 217 9.45 -0.88 7.03
CA ASN A 217 10.29 -0.19 8.02
C ASN A 217 11.10 0.97 7.41
N ASN A 218 11.24 1.01 6.10
CA ASN A 218 11.83 2.12 5.35
C ASN A 218 10.79 3.12 4.80
N LEU A 219 9.53 3.09 5.28
CA LEU A 219 8.50 4.06 4.92
C LEU A 219 8.90 5.47 5.37
N ILE A 220 8.89 6.43 4.44
CA ILE A 220 9.23 7.83 4.72
C ILE A 220 8.09 8.81 4.42
N ALA A 221 7.11 8.43 3.61
CA ALA A 221 5.92 9.26 3.40
C ALA A 221 4.73 8.41 2.93
N ALA A 222 3.54 8.84 3.31
CA ALA A 222 2.25 8.43 2.77
C ALA A 222 1.40 9.70 2.54
N GLY A 223 0.85 9.86 1.35
CA GLY A 223 0.09 11.03 0.95
C GLY A 223 -1.36 11.05 1.43
N THR A 224 -2.14 11.94 0.81
CA THR A 224 -3.59 12.04 1.02
C THR A 224 -4.37 11.80 -0.28
N ASP A 225 -3.69 11.43 -1.34
CA ASP A 225 -4.19 11.34 -2.72
C ASP A 225 -4.75 9.96 -3.07
N ALA A 226 -5.25 9.19 -2.07
CA ALA A 226 -5.88 7.89 -2.31
C ALA A 226 -7.04 7.99 -3.31
N ARG A 227 -7.20 6.96 -4.15
CA ARG A 227 -8.22 6.95 -5.22
C ARG A 227 -9.62 6.74 -4.63
N PRO A 228 -10.55 7.70 -4.78
CA PRO A 228 -11.89 7.61 -4.16
C PRO A 228 -12.71 6.40 -4.60
N SER A 229 -12.49 5.90 -5.84
CA SER A 229 -13.21 4.77 -6.43
C SER A 229 -12.68 3.39 -5.96
N SER A 230 -11.51 3.35 -5.32
CA SER A 230 -10.92 2.11 -4.82
C SER A 230 -11.45 1.74 -3.44
N ARG A 231 -11.63 0.45 -3.16
CA ARG A 231 -11.80 0.01 -1.76
C ARG A 231 -10.52 0.15 -0.95
N TRP A 232 -9.36 -0.01 -1.61
CA TRP A 232 -8.05 0.21 -1.03
C TRP A 232 -7.72 1.71 -1.04
N GLN A 233 -7.86 2.36 0.10
CA GLN A 233 -7.56 3.78 0.25
C GLN A 233 -6.08 3.96 0.57
N ILE A 234 -5.25 3.58 -0.40
CA ILE A 234 -3.81 3.68 -0.30
C ILE A 234 -3.36 4.84 -1.18
N PRO A 235 -2.83 5.91 -0.58
CA PRO A 235 -2.30 7.06 -1.30
C PRO A 235 -0.96 6.75 -1.97
N SER A 236 -0.37 7.73 -2.62
CA SER A 236 1.03 7.68 -3.01
C SER A 236 1.91 7.51 -1.78
N ILE A 237 2.89 6.59 -1.85
CA ILE A 237 3.76 6.24 -0.72
C ILE A 237 5.22 6.31 -1.14
N ALA A 238 6.12 6.55 -0.17
CA ALA A 238 7.54 6.62 -0.43
C ALA A 238 8.35 5.81 0.59
N PHE A 239 9.38 5.16 0.07
CA PHE A 239 10.33 4.37 0.84
C PHE A 239 11.76 4.83 0.55
N GLU A 240 12.64 4.73 1.54
CA GLU A 240 14.09 4.88 1.35
C GLU A 240 14.78 3.51 1.26
N ASN A 241 16.00 3.48 0.75
CA ASN A 241 16.88 2.31 0.73
C ASN A 241 16.31 1.07 0.01
N VAL A 242 15.52 1.26 -1.06
CA VAL A 242 14.98 0.14 -1.83
C VAL A 242 16.01 -0.36 -2.85
N SER A 243 16.23 -1.67 -2.87
CA SER A 243 17.15 -2.32 -3.82
C SER A 243 16.48 -2.49 -5.19
N PHE A 244 17.14 -1.94 -6.21
CA PHE A 244 16.75 -2.08 -7.62
C PHE A 244 17.83 -2.80 -8.38
N SER A 245 17.46 -3.77 -9.22
CA SER A 245 18.33 -4.46 -10.17
C SER A 245 17.81 -4.29 -11.60
N ALA A 246 18.76 -4.16 -12.57
CA ALA A 246 18.49 -3.98 -13.99
C ALA A 246 18.91 -5.20 -14.80
#